data_e78d59fab37ccd7cd3c02aae804fe444
#
_entry.id   e78d59fab37ccd7cd3c02aae804fe444
#
_cell.length_a   1.000
_cell.length_b   1.000
_cell.length_c   1.000
_cell.angle_alpha   90.00
_cell.angle_beta   90.00
_cell.angle_gamma   90.00
#
_symmetry.space_group_name_H-M   'P 1'
#
loop_
_entity.id
_entity.type
_entity.pdbx_description
1 polymer ?
#
loop_
_entity_poly.entity_id
_entity_poly.type
_entity_poly.pdbx_seq_one_letter_code
_entity_poly.pdbx_strand_id
1 'polypeptide(L)'
;MINTAINYSFLGQTIKHIRQKSNITQNELAEGICSRRTVISIEKGNHSSIPNIYSMFSKKLGLLFDEYDIEVQEKILTFQNSIINAFSEDCLVEKFFVLRNQIRDFRQYLENTLYYNEILMLYDAYLTFYIEGSLFNVSFYQYLDKVYKTLKGYDYAFSLSLLFNASRKGLITFKNVYHYHALLANEEIFKNYYDVSSVNIGIHCSLIDKEYSPIYENRKTNALWKSFFYRYQIMDSLARAWGNMLDSKGSIQLLKELLEIKDEGNKMIIGKAARDYLPKHILYAKIRSMAICFYRLDDYKNCARMFWLIPADGNYRGTANYAFWIDSLQKLNDKDGIIKALKEADPLSSTLAYGRHVIQYYRNKYLNGKTDDELEDYLIRYLKPIHTDSPIYHPIFLEEMKCLVNKTRHYEKLNRYLN
;
A
#
# COMPACT_ATOMS: atom_id res chain seq x y z
N MET A 1 -33.28 -7.83 15.02
CA MET A 1 -33.29 -6.34 14.98
C MET A 1 -31.88 -5.94 14.63
N ILE A 2 -31.67 -5.48 13.40
CA ILE A 2 -30.36 -4.97 12.94
C ILE A 2 -30.18 -3.63 13.63
N ASN A 3 -29.24 -3.55 14.55
CA ASN A 3 -28.96 -2.35 15.33
C ASN A 3 -28.07 -1.43 14.46
N THR A 4 -28.69 -0.72 13.52
CA THR A 4 -28.04 0.29 12.64
C THR A 4 -27.89 1.62 13.41
N ALA A 5 -27.36 1.56 14.63
CA ALA A 5 -27.23 2.76 15.45
C ALA A 5 -26.13 3.65 14.88
N ILE A 6 -26.51 4.90 14.56
CA ILE A 6 -25.57 5.96 14.21
C ILE A 6 -24.46 6.06 15.26
N ASN A 7 -23.22 6.13 14.80
CA ASN A 7 -22.08 6.36 15.68
C ASN A 7 -21.97 7.85 16.03
N TYR A 8 -22.66 8.26 17.08
CA TYR A 8 -22.69 9.67 17.51
C TYR A 8 -21.32 10.24 17.89
N SER A 9 -20.38 9.39 18.30
CA SER A 9 -19.01 9.84 18.57
C SER A 9 -18.32 10.27 17.27
N PHE A 10 -18.44 9.49 16.22
CA PHE A 10 -17.94 9.84 14.89
C PHE A 10 -18.69 11.04 14.30
N LEU A 11 -20.02 11.05 14.38
CA LEU A 11 -20.85 12.16 13.93
C LEU A 11 -20.45 13.49 14.60
N GLY A 12 -20.24 13.49 15.92
CA GLY A 12 -19.82 14.69 16.65
C GLY A 12 -18.45 15.22 16.21
N GLN A 13 -17.49 14.34 15.97
CA GLN A 13 -16.17 14.74 15.44
C GLN A 13 -16.25 15.23 13.99
N THR A 14 -17.12 14.64 13.19
CA THR A 14 -17.36 15.09 11.80
C THR A 14 -17.97 16.49 11.79
N ILE A 15 -18.97 16.76 12.63
CA ILE A 15 -19.56 18.10 12.83
C ILE A 15 -18.47 19.11 13.20
N LYS A 16 -17.62 18.78 14.17
CA LYS A 16 -16.50 19.63 14.59
C LYS A 16 -15.56 19.93 13.41
N HIS A 17 -15.18 18.91 12.66
CA HIS A 17 -14.27 19.08 11.53
C HIS A 17 -14.85 20.01 10.46
N ILE A 18 -16.11 19.78 10.06
CA ILE A 18 -16.78 20.57 9.02
C ILE A 18 -16.97 22.01 9.52
N ARG A 19 -17.44 22.19 10.76
CA ARG A 19 -17.58 23.53 11.37
C ARG A 19 -16.26 24.31 11.31
N GLN A 20 -15.14 23.68 11.70
CA GLN A 20 -13.83 24.31 11.67
C GLN A 20 -13.39 24.65 10.25
N LYS A 21 -13.64 23.77 9.29
CA LYS A 21 -13.34 23.99 7.87
C LYS A 21 -14.15 25.15 7.27
N SER A 22 -15.38 25.33 7.75
CA SER A 22 -16.28 26.42 7.35
C SER A 22 -16.04 27.72 8.16
N ASN A 23 -15.04 27.74 9.06
CA ASN A 23 -14.74 28.87 9.95
C ASN A 23 -15.90 29.31 10.86
N ILE A 24 -16.84 28.41 11.17
CA ILE A 24 -17.97 28.66 12.06
C ILE A 24 -17.53 28.41 13.50
N THR A 25 -17.79 29.35 14.42
CA THR A 25 -17.51 29.18 15.85
C THR A 25 -18.52 28.27 16.53
N GLN A 26 -18.19 27.74 17.71
CA GLN A 26 -19.15 26.95 18.51
C GLN A 26 -20.37 27.77 18.94
N ASN A 27 -20.19 29.06 19.16
CA ASN A 27 -21.31 29.97 19.49
C ASN A 27 -22.26 30.14 18.30
N GLU A 28 -21.71 30.42 17.13
CA GLU A 28 -22.50 30.52 15.88
C GLU A 28 -23.26 29.23 15.57
N LEU A 29 -22.61 28.07 15.72
CA LEU A 29 -23.29 26.78 15.52
C LEU A 29 -24.44 26.58 16.53
N ALA A 30 -24.22 26.98 17.77
CA ALA A 30 -25.21 26.84 18.86
C ALA A 30 -26.41 27.77 18.74
N GLU A 31 -26.23 28.97 18.14
CA GLU A 31 -27.20 30.04 18.09
C GLU A 31 -28.54 29.59 17.49
N GLY A 32 -29.63 29.82 18.23
CA GLY A 32 -30.99 29.42 17.84
C GLY A 32 -31.28 27.92 17.96
N ILE A 33 -30.28 27.08 18.39
CA ILE A 33 -30.44 25.62 18.49
C ILE A 33 -30.27 25.15 19.94
N CYS A 34 -29.18 25.51 20.59
CA CYS A 34 -28.82 25.00 21.93
C CYS A 34 -27.77 25.89 22.61
N SER A 35 -27.26 25.47 23.76
CA SER A 35 -26.12 26.15 24.40
C SER A 35 -24.80 25.78 23.73
N ARG A 36 -23.80 26.67 23.78
CA ARG A 36 -22.42 26.35 23.39
C ARG A 36 -21.89 25.10 24.13
N ARG A 37 -22.27 24.92 25.39
CA ARG A 37 -21.86 23.75 26.18
C ARG A 37 -22.36 22.44 25.57
N THR A 38 -23.56 22.46 25.00
CA THR A 38 -24.15 21.32 24.27
C THR A 38 -23.35 21.02 23.01
N VAL A 39 -22.97 22.03 22.22
CA VAL A 39 -22.08 21.85 21.05
C VAL A 39 -20.76 21.22 21.45
N ILE A 40 -20.11 21.71 22.51
CA ILE A 40 -18.85 21.14 23.01
C ILE A 40 -19.02 19.67 23.40
N SER A 41 -20.14 19.33 24.05
CA SER A 41 -20.43 17.95 24.46
C SER A 41 -20.58 17.02 23.25
N ILE A 42 -21.34 17.45 22.24
CA ILE A 42 -21.53 16.69 21.00
C ILE A 42 -20.20 16.54 20.26
N GLU A 43 -19.42 17.60 20.12
CA GLU A 43 -18.09 17.55 19.49
C GLU A 43 -17.08 16.68 20.25
N LYS A 44 -17.32 16.36 21.52
CA LYS A 44 -16.56 15.38 22.28
C LYS A 44 -17.07 13.93 22.10
N GLY A 45 -18.12 13.74 21.32
CA GLY A 45 -18.70 12.45 20.99
C GLY A 45 -19.84 12.01 21.91
N ASN A 46 -20.36 12.89 22.76
CA ASN A 46 -21.51 12.55 23.60
C ASN A 46 -22.81 12.71 22.80
N HIS A 47 -23.69 11.74 22.92
CA HIS A 47 -25.03 11.83 22.35
C HIS A 47 -25.85 12.92 23.05
N SER A 48 -26.68 13.62 22.28
CA SER A 48 -27.64 14.61 22.79
C SER A 48 -29.07 14.08 22.69
N SER A 49 -29.83 14.21 23.76
CA SER A 49 -31.27 13.88 23.78
C SER A 49 -32.19 14.99 23.20
N ILE A 50 -31.62 16.12 22.77
CA ILE A 50 -32.41 17.20 22.15
C ILE A 50 -32.90 16.72 20.78
N PRO A 51 -34.22 16.69 20.53
CA PRO A 51 -34.76 16.23 19.26
C PRO A 51 -34.20 17.02 18.07
N ASN A 52 -33.89 16.32 16.98
CA ASN A 52 -33.45 16.90 15.71
C ASN A 52 -32.19 17.80 15.77
N ILE A 53 -31.43 17.79 16.86
CA ILE A 53 -30.27 18.67 17.03
C ILE A 53 -29.23 18.46 15.92
N TYR A 54 -28.99 17.23 15.53
CA TYR A 54 -28.04 16.89 14.47
C TYR A 54 -28.49 17.37 13.09
N SER A 55 -29.79 17.27 12.80
CA SER A 55 -30.40 17.84 11.58
C SER A 55 -30.35 19.37 11.55
N MET A 56 -30.52 20.04 12.72
CA MET A 56 -30.36 21.49 12.83
C MET A 56 -28.89 21.90 12.60
N PHE A 57 -27.95 21.20 13.16
CA PHE A 57 -26.51 21.46 12.92
C PHE A 57 -26.13 21.24 11.47
N SER A 58 -26.59 20.15 10.86
CA SER A 58 -26.28 19.88 9.45
C SER A 58 -26.79 20.98 8.53
N LYS A 59 -28.04 21.46 8.73
CA LYS A 59 -28.61 22.60 7.99
C LYS A 59 -27.76 23.86 8.14
N LYS A 60 -27.30 24.17 9.36
CA LYS A 60 -26.44 25.33 9.62
C LYS A 60 -25.08 25.24 8.97
N LEU A 61 -24.60 24.01 8.75
CA LEU A 61 -23.36 23.69 8.02
C LEU A 61 -23.56 23.56 6.50
N GLY A 62 -24.79 23.80 6.00
CA GLY A 62 -25.12 23.67 4.57
C GLY A 62 -25.23 22.23 4.08
N LEU A 63 -25.48 21.27 4.99
CA LEU A 63 -25.57 19.85 4.71
C LEU A 63 -26.95 19.30 5.09
N LEU A 64 -27.22 18.07 4.64
CA LEU A 64 -28.39 17.30 5.03
C LEU A 64 -27.97 16.21 6.02
N PHE A 65 -28.83 15.87 6.95
CA PHE A 65 -28.71 14.72 7.82
C PHE A 65 -30.07 14.26 8.29
N ASP A 66 -30.38 13.01 8.03
CA ASP A 66 -31.54 12.32 8.57
C ASP A 66 -31.11 11.13 9.40
N GLU A 67 -31.36 11.25 10.70
CA GLU A 67 -31.03 10.21 11.69
C GLU A 67 -31.89 8.95 11.51
N TYR A 68 -33.04 9.09 10.85
CA TYR A 68 -34.04 8.03 10.66
C TYR A 68 -34.07 7.45 9.23
N ASP A 69 -33.12 7.80 8.39
CA ASP A 69 -33.02 7.26 7.03
C ASP A 69 -32.53 5.79 7.08
N ILE A 70 -33.48 4.89 7.34
CA ILE A 70 -33.22 3.45 7.49
C ILE A 70 -32.69 2.87 6.18
N GLU A 71 -33.19 3.31 5.04
CA GLU A 71 -32.77 2.77 3.73
C GLU A 71 -31.31 3.05 3.45
N VAL A 72 -30.85 4.27 3.74
CA VAL A 72 -29.43 4.65 3.60
C VAL A 72 -28.55 3.85 4.58
N GLN A 73 -28.99 3.69 5.83
CA GLN A 73 -28.25 2.95 6.85
C GLN A 73 -28.11 1.46 6.46
N GLU A 74 -29.18 0.82 6.00
CA GLU A 74 -29.17 -0.58 5.55
C GLU A 74 -28.28 -0.76 4.31
N LYS A 75 -28.30 0.21 3.39
CA LYS A 75 -27.43 0.18 2.21
C LYS A 75 -25.95 0.28 2.57
N ILE A 76 -25.59 1.16 3.51
CA ILE A 76 -24.23 1.31 4.02
C ILE A 76 -23.75 0.02 4.70
N LEU A 77 -24.60 -0.58 5.54
CA LEU A 77 -24.30 -1.87 6.17
C LEU A 77 -24.13 -2.98 5.14
N THR A 78 -24.94 -2.96 4.08
CA THR A 78 -24.80 -3.93 2.96
C THR A 78 -23.44 -3.76 2.28
N PHE A 79 -22.98 -2.54 2.03
CA PHE A 79 -21.65 -2.29 1.47
C PHE A 79 -20.54 -2.78 2.40
N GLN A 80 -20.62 -2.48 3.70
CA GLN A 80 -19.65 -2.93 4.69
C GLN A 80 -19.53 -4.48 4.67
N ASN A 81 -20.68 -5.17 4.76
CA ASN A 81 -20.71 -6.64 4.73
C ASN A 81 -20.19 -7.20 3.39
N SER A 82 -20.51 -6.54 2.28
CA SER A 82 -20.02 -6.95 0.97
C SER A 82 -18.50 -6.83 0.85
N ILE A 83 -17.89 -5.78 1.43
CA ILE A 83 -16.42 -5.65 1.50
C ILE A 83 -15.83 -6.81 2.31
N ILE A 84 -16.41 -7.09 3.49
CA ILE A 84 -15.92 -8.15 4.38
C ILE A 84 -16.04 -9.52 3.72
N ASN A 85 -17.20 -9.82 3.14
CA ASN A 85 -17.44 -11.08 2.47
C ASN A 85 -16.54 -11.27 1.24
N ALA A 86 -16.26 -10.18 0.51
CA ALA A 86 -15.35 -10.24 -0.62
C ALA A 86 -13.92 -10.65 -0.22
N PHE A 87 -13.48 -10.38 1.00
CA PHE A 87 -12.20 -10.86 1.52
C PHE A 87 -12.28 -12.28 2.12
N SER A 88 -13.43 -12.71 2.63
CA SER A 88 -13.61 -14.04 3.22
C SER A 88 -13.94 -15.13 2.19
N GLU A 89 -14.60 -14.75 1.11
CA GLU A 89 -14.92 -15.62 -0.01
C GLU A 89 -13.91 -15.36 -1.12
N ASP A 90 -13.20 -16.30 -1.66
CA ASP A 90 -12.22 -16.11 -2.76
C ASP A 90 -12.82 -15.30 -3.93
N CYS A 91 -12.97 -13.98 -3.71
CA CYS A 91 -13.60 -13.09 -4.68
C CYS A 91 -12.60 -12.62 -5.73
N LEU A 92 -13.04 -12.64 -7.00
CA LEU A 92 -12.29 -12.04 -8.11
C LEU A 92 -12.09 -10.55 -7.90
N VAL A 93 -10.92 -10.02 -8.26
CA VAL A 93 -10.61 -8.59 -8.19
C VAL A 93 -11.67 -7.74 -8.89
N GLU A 94 -12.25 -8.25 -9.97
CA GLU A 94 -13.31 -7.60 -10.73
C GLU A 94 -14.54 -7.27 -9.85
N LYS A 95 -14.89 -8.15 -8.90
CA LYS A 95 -16.01 -7.89 -7.97
C LYS A 95 -15.73 -6.69 -7.06
N PHE A 96 -14.47 -6.46 -6.66
CA PHE A 96 -14.10 -5.27 -5.90
C PHE A 96 -14.24 -3.98 -6.73
N PHE A 97 -13.94 -4.03 -8.03
CA PHE A 97 -14.19 -2.90 -8.94
C PHE A 97 -15.68 -2.57 -9.03
N VAL A 98 -16.52 -3.58 -9.21
CA VAL A 98 -17.98 -3.40 -9.26
C VAL A 98 -18.49 -2.79 -7.96
N LEU A 99 -18.10 -3.34 -6.82
CA LEU A 99 -18.50 -2.85 -5.50
C LEU A 99 -18.04 -1.40 -5.28
N ARG A 100 -16.80 -1.06 -5.62
CA ARG A 100 -16.29 0.31 -5.54
C ARG A 100 -17.11 1.28 -6.37
N ASN A 101 -17.46 0.92 -7.60
CA ASN A 101 -18.27 1.77 -8.47
C ASN A 101 -19.66 1.98 -7.88
N GLN A 102 -20.32 0.93 -7.37
CA GLN A 102 -21.61 1.06 -6.69
C GLN A 102 -21.55 1.99 -5.47
N ILE A 103 -20.47 1.92 -4.68
CA ILE A 103 -20.25 2.82 -3.54
C ILE A 103 -20.06 4.25 -4.02
N ARG A 104 -19.32 4.49 -5.10
CA ARG A 104 -19.11 5.83 -5.68
C ARG A 104 -20.39 6.44 -6.20
N ASP A 105 -21.19 5.68 -6.92
CA ASP A 105 -22.48 6.12 -7.44
C ASP A 105 -23.42 6.49 -6.31
N PHE A 106 -23.52 5.64 -5.29
CA PHE A 106 -24.37 5.91 -4.13
C PHE A 106 -23.85 7.09 -3.30
N ARG A 107 -22.54 7.26 -3.20
CA ARG A 107 -21.91 8.40 -2.55
C ARG A 107 -22.23 9.72 -3.26
N GLN A 108 -22.26 9.76 -4.60
CA GLN A 108 -22.67 10.95 -5.36
C GLN A 108 -24.08 11.41 -5.01
N TYR A 109 -25.00 10.46 -4.83
CA TYR A 109 -26.36 10.77 -4.37
C TYR A 109 -26.38 11.39 -2.96
N LEU A 110 -25.40 11.03 -2.10
CA LEU A 110 -25.29 11.50 -0.71
C LEU A 110 -24.20 12.56 -0.51
N GLU A 111 -23.71 13.21 -1.58
CA GLU A 111 -22.55 14.13 -1.51
C GLU A 111 -22.75 15.27 -0.49
N ASN A 112 -23.98 15.76 -0.35
CA ASN A 112 -24.32 16.84 0.57
C ASN A 112 -24.86 16.35 1.92
N THR A 113 -24.67 15.06 2.26
CA THR A 113 -25.12 14.52 3.54
C THR A 113 -23.98 14.46 4.55
N LEU A 114 -24.26 14.87 5.76
CA LEU A 114 -23.38 14.71 6.91
C LEU A 114 -23.37 13.23 7.34
N TYR A 115 -22.22 12.69 7.76
CA TYR A 115 -22.02 11.35 8.27
C TYR A 115 -21.97 10.24 7.20
N TYR A 116 -23.02 10.12 6.37
CA TYR A 116 -23.12 9.03 5.39
C TYR A 116 -22.08 9.15 4.28
N ASN A 117 -21.84 10.36 3.78
CA ASN A 117 -20.80 10.61 2.79
C ASN A 117 -19.40 10.26 3.31
N GLU A 118 -19.09 10.56 4.58
CA GLU A 118 -17.78 10.27 5.18
C GLU A 118 -17.55 8.77 5.35
N ILE A 119 -18.56 7.99 5.72
CA ILE A 119 -18.46 6.53 5.81
C ILE A 119 -18.26 5.92 4.42
N LEU A 120 -19.02 6.37 3.43
CA LEU A 120 -18.84 5.88 2.05
C LEU A 120 -17.48 6.29 1.46
N MET A 121 -16.97 7.46 1.83
CA MET A 121 -15.62 7.89 1.44
C MET A 121 -14.54 6.98 2.07
N LEU A 122 -14.73 6.51 3.30
CA LEU A 122 -13.85 5.53 3.93
C LEU A 122 -13.83 4.21 3.13
N TYR A 123 -14.99 3.71 2.72
CA TYR A 123 -15.10 2.47 1.95
C TYR A 123 -14.50 2.60 0.54
N ASP A 124 -14.78 3.69 -0.16
CA ASP A 124 -14.16 3.98 -1.47
C ASP A 124 -12.64 4.08 -1.36
N ALA A 125 -12.12 4.79 -0.34
CA ALA A 125 -10.69 4.91 -0.11
C ALA A 125 -10.04 3.54 0.17
N TYR A 126 -10.69 2.70 0.98
CA TYR A 126 -10.18 1.38 1.31
C TYR A 126 -10.13 0.47 0.07
N LEU A 127 -11.20 0.42 -0.71
CA LEU A 127 -11.24 -0.36 -1.95
C LEU A 127 -10.28 0.19 -3.00
N THR A 128 -10.18 1.50 -3.15
CA THR A 128 -9.22 2.13 -4.08
C THR A 128 -7.79 1.77 -3.72
N PHE A 129 -7.45 1.84 -2.43
CA PHE A 129 -6.14 1.40 -1.99
C PHE A 129 -5.90 -0.09 -2.27
N TYR A 130 -6.87 -0.95 -1.98
CA TYR A 130 -6.76 -2.39 -2.23
C TYR A 130 -6.59 -2.71 -3.72
N ILE A 131 -7.43 -2.13 -4.59
CA ILE A 131 -7.45 -2.42 -6.03
C ILE A 131 -6.23 -1.83 -6.75
N GLU A 132 -5.87 -0.58 -6.46
CA GLU A 132 -4.91 0.20 -7.22
C GLU A 132 -3.59 0.44 -6.48
N GLY A 133 -3.54 0.23 -5.16
CA GLY A 133 -2.42 0.64 -4.32
C GLY A 133 -2.26 2.16 -4.22
N SER A 134 -3.19 2.92 -4.80
CA SER A 134 -3.21 4.38 -4.75
C SER A 134 -3.87 4.87 -3.46
N LEU A 135 -3.44 6.05 -3.01
CA LEU A 135 -3.99 6.69 -1.82
C LEU A 135 -4.76 7.95 -2.22
N PHE A 136 -5.79 8.27 -1.45
CA PHE A 136 -6.52 9.52 -1.55
C PHE A 136 -5.61 10.73 -1.24
N ASN A 137 -6.17 11.93 -1.26
CA ASN A 137 -5.44 13.15 -0.95
C ASN A 137 -5.04 13.23 0.54
N VAL A 138 -4.03 14.03 0.83
CA VAL A 138 -3.47 14.21 2.18
C VAL A 138 -4.53 14.72 3.18
N SER A 139 -5.44 15.59 2.75
CA SER A 139 -6.46 16.17 3.63
C SER A 139 -7.44 15.13 4.17
N PHE A 140 -7.76 14.11 3.38
CA PHE A 140 -8.57 12.98 3.83
C PHE A 140 -7.87 12.20 4.96
N TYR A 141 -6.58 11.89 4.82
CA TYR A 141 -5.84 11.16 5.86
C TYR A 141 -5.61 11.99 7.12
N GLN A 142 -5.39 13.30 6.98
CA GLN A 142 -5.31 14.21 8.11
C GLN A 142 -6.65 14.32 8.88
N TYR A 143 -7.76 14.24 8.18
CA TYR A 143 -9.08 14.14 8.79
C TYR A 143 -9.26 12.79 9.48
N LEU A 144 -8.98 11.69 8.78
CA LEU A 144 -9.12 10.33 9.29
C LEU A 144 -8.29 10.10 10.55
N ASP A 145 -7.05 10.62 10.61
CA ASP A 145 -6.18 10.57 11.78
C ASP A 145 -6.78 11.24 13.04
N LYS A 146 -7.62 12.26 12.84
CA LYS A 146 -8.30 12.94 13.95
C LYS A 146 -9.51 12.17 14.46
N VAL A 147 -10.21 11.45 13.59
CA VAL A 147 -11.51 10.84 13.90
C VAL A 147 -11.49 9.33 14.09
N TYR A 148 -10.44 8.61 13.67
CA TYR A 148 -10.40 7.15 13.64
C TYR A 148 -10.76 6.51 15.00
N LYS A 149 -10.33 7.09 16.12
CA LYS A 149 -10.63 6.59 17.47
C LYS A 149 -12.12 6.60 17.82
N THR A 150 -12.93 7.32 17.07
CA THR A 150 -14.39 7.37 17.27
C THR A 150 -15.13 6.36 16.43
N LEU A 151 -14.46 5.78 15.41
CA LEU A 151 -15.01 4.69 14.61
C LEU A 151 -15.03 3.38 15.43
N LYS A 152 -15.85 2.41 15.01
CA LYS A 152 -16.03 1.13 15.71
C LYS A 152 -16.06 -0.02 14.69
N GLY A 153 -15.76 -1.23 15.16
CA GLY A 153 -15.84 -2.44 14.37
C GLY A 153 -15.03 -2.34 13.07
N TYR A 154 -15.63 -2.72 11.96
CA TYR A 154 -14.97 -2.73 10.65
C TYR A 154 -14.56 -1.35 10.14
N ASP A 155 -15.34 -0.29 10.44
CA ASP A 155 -14.98 1.08 10.05
C ASP A 155 -13.69 1.53 10.72
N TYR A 156 -13.52 1.19 12.01
CA TYR A 156 -12.28 1.41 12.74
C TYR A 156 -11.12 0.66 12.09
N ALA A 157 -11.34 -0.60 11.77
CA ALA A 157 -10.37 -1.47 11.15
C ALA A 157 -9.92 -0.95 9.77
N PHE A 158 -10.85 -0.59 8.88
CA PHE A 158 -10.52 0.01 7.57
C PHE A 158 -9.73 1.31 7.72
N SER A 159 -10.12 2.15 8.70
CA SER A 159 -9.42 3.40 8.97
C SER A 159 -7.97 3.20 9.40
N LEU A 160 -7.71 2.25 10.29
CA LEU A 160 -6.35 1.90 10.73
C LEU A 160 -5.49 1.40 9.57
N SER A 161 -6.04 0.54 8.71
CA SER A 161 -5.36 0.05 7.52
C SER A 161 -4.92 1.18 6.60
N LEU A 162 -5.83 2.12 6.33
CA LEU A 162 -5.55 3.27 5.49
C LEU A 162 -4.51 4.21 6.12
N LEU A 163 -4.63 4.52 7.41
CA LEU A 163 -3.69 5.39 8.14
C LEU A 163 -2.29 4.78 8.21
N PHE A 164 -2.20 3.47 8.43
CA PHE A 164 -0.95 2.75 8.38
C PHE A 164 -0.24 2.89 7.02
N ASN A 165 -0.96 2.67 5.94
CA ASN A 165 -0.42 2.79 4.59
C ASN A 165 -0.09 4.23 4.20
N ALA A 166 -0.90 5.21 4.63
CA ALA A 166 -0.63 6.63 4.43
C ALA A 166 0.64 7.08 5.17
N SER A 167 0.86 6.61 6.41
CA SER A 167 2.09 6.85 7.17
C SER A 167 3.32 6.24 6.48
N ARG A 168 3.21 5.01 5.98
CA ARG A 168 4.30 4.37 5.22
C ARG A 168 4.69 5.14 3.97
N LYS A 169 3.73 5.77 3.30
CA LYS A 169 3.96 6.57 2.09
C LYS A 169 4.31 8.03 2.40
N GLY A 170 4.42 8.40 3.67
CA GLY A 170 4.80 9.76 4.09
C GLY A 170 3.71 10.81 3.89
N LEU A 171 2.44 10.43 3.68
CA LEU A 171 1.32 11.36 3.56
C LEU A 171 0.87 11.95 4.90
N ILE A 172 1.12 11.23 5.98
CA ILE A 172 0.96 11.69 7.36
C ILE A 172 2.24 11.37 8.14
N THR A 173 2.37 11.85 9.36
CA THR A 173 3.62 11.75 10.14
C THR A 173 4.08 10.30 10.28
N PHE A 174 5.29 9.98 9.78
CA PHE A 174 5.86 8.62 9.80
C PHE A 174 5.97 8.02 11.22
N LYS A 175 6.13 8.86 12.24
CA LYS A 175 6.14 8.41 13.65
C LYS A 175 4.92 7.58 14.06
N ASN A 176 3.80 7.72 13.32
CA ASN A 176 2.57 7.01 13.61
C ASN A 176 2.52 5.59 13.00
N VAL A 177 3.46 5.20 12.13
CA VAL A 177 3.45 3.86 11.48
C VAL A 177 3.41 2.75 12.51
N TYR A 178 4.31 2.77 13.51
CA TYR A 178 4.36 1.75 14.56
C TYR A 178 3.11 1.76 15.46
N HIS A 179 2.55 2.95 15.70
CA HIS A 179 1.30 3.09 16.46
C HIS A 179 0.13 2.42 15.75
N TYR A 180 -0.10 2.74 14.46
CA TYR A 180 -1.18 2.11 13.69
C TYR A 180 -0.96 0.62 13.51
N HIS A 181 0.30 0.19 13.33
CA HIS A 181 0.64 -1.22 13.25
C HIS A 181 0.27 -1.97 14.53
N ALA A 182 0.63 -1.45 15.70
CA ALA A 182 0.31 -2.07 16.98
C ALA A 182 -1.21 -2.18 17.21
N LEU A 183 -1.97 -1.16 16.80
CA LEU A 183 -3.43 -1.18 16.87
C LEU A 183 -4.03 -2.23 15.93
N LEU A 184 -3.56 -2.29 14.68
CA LEU A 184 -3.98 -3.30 13.70
C LEU A 184 -3.71 -4.73 14.17
N ALA A 185 -2.55 -4.97 14.77
CA ALA A 185 -2.16 -6.28 15.28
C ALA A 185 -3.08 -6.79 16.39
N ASN A 186 -3.73 -5.90 17.12
CA ASN A 186 -4.67 -6.24 18.19
C ASN A 186 -6.11 -6.42 17.71
N GLU A 187 -6.44 -6.01 16.48
CA GLU A 187 -7.77 -6.17 15.92
C GLU A 187 -7.98 -7.58 15.39
N GLU A 188 -8.88 -8.34 16.01
CA GLU A 188 -9.17 -9.73 15.65
C GLU A 188 -9.64 -9.88 14.19
N ILE A 189 -10.34 -8.85 13.68
CA ILE A 189 -10.79 -8.75 12.30
C ILE A 189 -9.64 -8.86 11.30
N PHE A 190 -8.46 -8.33 11.63
CA PHE A 190 -7.28 -8.34 10.76
C PHE A 190 -6.39 -9.56 10.91
N LYS A 191 -6.55 -10.35 11.97
CA LYS A 191 -5.81 -11.63 12.09
C LYS A 191 -6.06 -12.55 10.89
N ASN A 192 -7.23 -12.40 10.25
CA ASN A 192 -7.64 -13.21 9.11
C ASN A 192 -7.46 -12.53 7.74
N TYR A 193 -7.29 -11.19 7.67
CA TYR A 193 -7.39 -10.43 6.42
C TYR A 193 -6.21 -9.54 6.10
N TYR A 194 -5.33 -9.30 7.04
CA TYR A 194 -4.28 -8.31 6.82
C TYR A 194 -2.91 -8.84 7.15
N ASP A 195 -2.04 -8.62 6.20
CA ASP A 195 -0.63 -8.80 6.37
C ASP A 195 -0.07 -7.67 7.25
N VAL A 196 -0.36 -7.75 8.52
CA VAL A 196 0.22 -6.91 9.56
C VAL A 196 1.75 -7.02 9.58
N SER A 197 2.27 -8.12 9.05
CA SER A 197 3.70 -8.42 8.98
C SER A 197 4.46 -7.50 8.01
N SER A 198 3.77 -6.79 7.11
CA SER A 198 4.44 -6.03 6.04
C SER A 198 5.38 -4.92 6.52
N VAL A 199 5.26 -4.44 7.74
CA VAL A 199 6.08 -3.34 8.30
C VAL A 199 7.26 -3.82 9.11
N ASN A 200 7.11 -4.89 9.86
CA ASN A 200 8.11 -5.37 10.80
C ASN A 200 8.67 -6.75 10.45
N ILE A 201 8.63 -7.12 9.17
CA ILE A 201 9.19 -8.39 8.73
C ILE A 201 10.63 -8.57 9.22
N GLY A 202 11.44 -7.49 9.25
CA GLY A 202 12.80 -7.55 9.77
C GLY A 202 12.90 -7.91 11.25
N ILE A 203 11.89 -7.60 12.06
CA ILE A 203 11.89 -7.83 13.53
C ILE A 203 11.16 -9.14 13.88
N HIS A 204 10.17 -9.55 13.08
CA HIS A 204 9.29 -10.67 13.39
C HIS A 204 9.40 -11.88 12.45
N CYS A 205 10.41 -11.92 11.57
CA CYS A 205 10.57 -13.03 10.61
C CYS A 205 10.58 -14.39 11.27
N SER A 206 11.28 -14.54 12.39
CA SER A 206 11.37 -15.80 13.13
C SER A 206 10.05 -16.20 13.77
N LEU A 207 9.21 -15.23 14.20
CA LEU A 207 7.88 -15.50 14.73
C LEU A 207 6.92 -15.92 13.64
N ILE A 208 6.95 -15.25 12.49
CA ILE A 208 6.14 -15.59 11.31
C ILE A 208 6.51 -17.00 10.83
N ASP A 209 7.79 -17.32 10.74
CA ASP A 209 8.25 -18.65 10.34
C ASP A 209 7.75 -19.70 11.31
N LYS A 210 7.94 -19.49 12.61
CA LYS A 210 7.48 -20.42 13.66
C LYS A 210 5.97 -20.64 13.64
N GLU A 211 5.18 -19.63 13.34
CA GLU A 211 3.71 -19.70 13.33
C GLU A 211 3.19 -20.34 12.04
N TYR A 212 3.73 -19.96 10.88
CA TYR A 212 3.15 -20.30 9.59
C TYR A 212 3.80 -21.50 8.89
N SER A 213 5.07 -21.82 9.17
CA SER A 213 5.72 -23.00 8.57
C SER A 213 4.99 -24.30 8.89
N PRO A 214 4.54 -24.58 10.13
CA PRO A 214 3.75 -25.79 10.42
C PRO A 214 2.43 -25.85 9.65
N ILE A 215 1.78 -24.69 9.41
CA ILE A 215 0.55 -24.61 8.62
C ILE A 215 0.83 -24.95 7.16
N TYR A 216 1.91 -24.41 6.60
CA TYR A 216 2.33 -24.69 5.23
C TYR A 216 2.75 -26.15 5.04
N GLU A 217 3.50 -26.73 5.98
CA GLU A 217 3.91 -28.14 5.93
C GLU A 217 2.70 -29.09 5.93
N ASN A 218 1.68 -28.79 6.72
CA ASN A 218 0.45 -29.58 6.82
C ASN A 218 -0.65 -29.14 5.85
N ARG A 219 -0.33 -28.35 4.82
CA ARG A 219 -1.31 -27.74 3.90
C ARG A 219 -2.24 -28.73 3.19
N LYS A 220 -1.77 -29.96 2.93
CA LYS A 220 -2.55 -30.98 2.23
C LYS A 220 -3.78 -31.44 3.02
N THR A 221 -3.70 -31.43 4.34
CA THR A 221 -4.77 -31.86 5.27
C THR A 221 -5.62 -30.70 5.76
N ASN A 222 -5.19 -29.45 5.52
CA ASN A 222 -5.89 -28.26 5.96
C ASN A 222 -7.03 -27.89 5.00
N ALA A 223 -8.29 -28.00 5.46
CA ALA A 223 -9.46 -27.69 4.65
C ALA A 223 -9.51 -26.24 4.14
N LEU A 224 -8.98 -25.29 4.93
CA LEU A 224 -8.89 -23.88 4.55
C LEU A 224 -7.90 -23.62 3.41
N TRP A 225 -6.98 -24.57 3.14
CA TRP A 225 -6.00 -24.42 2.06
C TRP A 225 -6.64 -24.39 0.66
N LYS A 226 -7.90 -24.75 0.53
CA LYS A 226 -8.67 -24.60 -0.73
C LYS A 226 -8.91 -23.13 -1.07
N SER A 227 -9.03 -22.25 -0.08
CA SER A 227 -9.20 -20.82 -0.28
C SER A 227 -7.90 -20.20 -0.81
N PHE A 228 -7.99 -19.48 -1.94
CA PHE A 228 -6.85 -18.77 -2.51
C PHE A 228 -6.35 -17.69 -1.53
N PHE A 229 -7.25 -16.96 -0.90
CA PHE A 229 -6.91 -15.87 0.02
C PHE A 229 -6.15 -16.37 1.26
N TYR A 230 -6.60 -17.50 1.84
CA TYR A 230 -5.91 -18.12 2.98
C TYR A 230 -4.49 -18.57 2.59
N ARG A 231 -4.35 -19.26 1.46
CA ARG A 231 -3.03 -19.65 0.91
C ARG A 231 -2.14 -18.44 0.69
N TYR A 232 -2.71 -17.38 0.08
CA TYR A 232 -1.99 -16.13 -0.18
C TYR A 232 -1.43 -15.55 1.12
N GLN A 233 -2.25 -15.43 2.18
CA GLN A 233 -1.83 -14.87 3.45
C GLN A 233 -0.65 -15.63 4.06
N ILE A 234 -0.74 -16.94 4.13
CA ILE A 234 0.30 -17.79 4.73
C ILE A 234 1.58 -17.78 3.88
N MET A 235 1.47 -18.06 2.60
CA MET A 235 2.63 -18.21 1.71
C MET A 235 3.33 -16.89 1.45
N ASP A 236 2.60 -15.79 1.34
CA ASP A 236 3.20 -14.47 1.14
C ASP A 236 3.96 -14.00 2.39
N SER A 237 3.39 -14.21 3.57
CA SER A 237 4.05 -13.86 4.83
C SER A 237 5.33 -14.69 5.03
N LEU A 238 5.27 -15.99 4.78
CA LEU A 238 6.45 -16.88 4.83
C LEU A 238 7.50 -16.48 3.78
N ALA A 239 7.09 -16.24 2.53
CA ALA A 239 8.04 -15.88 1.47
C ALA A 239 8.80 -14.58 1.81
N ARG A 240 8.12 -13.61 2.42
CA ARG A 240 8.75 -12.37 2.88
C ARG A 240 9.68 -12.61 4.07
N ALA A 241 9.24 -13.40 5.06
CA ALA A 241 10.05 -13.75 6.21
C ALA A 241 11.34 -14.47 5.77
N TRP A 242 11.23 -15.50 4.96
CA TRP A 242 12.39 -16.26 4.47
C TRP A 242 13.31 -15.43 3.58
N GLY A 243 12.75 -14.57 2.69
CA GLY A 243 13.54 -13.65 1.89
C GLY A 243 14.35 -12.65 2.72
N ASN A 244 13.81 -12.18 3.85
CA ASN A 244 14.52 -11.30 4.77
C ASN A 244 15.53 -12.04 5.66
N MET A 245 15.29 -13.31 5.98
CA MET A 245 16.25 -14.20 6.64
C MET A 245 17.31 -14.76 5.68
N LEU A 246 17.36 -14.22 4.44
CA LEU A 246 18.28 -14.63 3.37
C LEU A 246 18.05 -16.06 2.80
N ASP A 247 16.93 -16.69 3.12
CA ASP A 247 16.48 -17.89 2.42
C ASP A 247 15.76 -17.54 1.11
N SER A 248 16.55 -17.11 0.14
CA SER A 248 16.02 -16.76 -1.19
C SER A 248 15.45 -17.96 -1.95
N LYS A 249 15.97 -19.19 -1.72
CA LYS A 249 15.45 -20.40 -2.37
C LYS A 249 14.07 -20.77 -1.88
N GLY A 250 13.87 -20.80 -0.56
CA GLY A 250 12.57 -21.04 0.05
C GLY A 250 11.55 -19.99 -0.35
N SER A 251 11.93 -18.71 -0.32
CA SER A 251 11.09 -17.60 -0.76
C SER A 251 10.65 -17.74 -2.23
N ILE A 252 11.56 -18.09 -3.14
CA ILE A 252 11.24 -18.33 -4.56
C ILE A 252 10.25 -19.49 -4.72
N GLN A 253 10.47 -20.58 -3.99
CA GLN A 253 9.59 -21.75 -4.06
C GLN A 253 8.15 -21.39 -3.65
N LEU A 254 8.00 -20.70 -2.53
CA LEU A 254 6.70 -20.25 -2.05
C LEU A 254 5.99 -19.30 -3.04
N LEU A 255 6.73 -18.32 -3.57
CA LEU A 255 6.18 -17.39 -4.55
C LEU A 255 5.84 -18.06 -5.88
N LYS A 256 6.62 -19.03 -6.34
CA LYS A 256 6.29 -19.82 -7.54
C LYS A 256 5.02 -20.63 -7.34
N GLU A 257 4.85 -21.29 -6.20
CA GLU A 257 3.65 -22.05 -5.86
C GLU A 257 2.44 -21.12 -5.74
N LEU A 258 2.57 -19.99 -5.03
CA LEU A 258 1.50 -19.01 -4.84
C LEU A 258 1.02 -18.40 -6.16
N LEU A 259 1.94 -18.02 -7.03
CA LEU A 259 1.64 -17.40 -8.32
C LEU A 259 1.40 -18.43 -9.43
N GLU A 260 1.48 -19.73 -9.10
CA GLU A 260 1.32 -20.85 -10.04
C GLU A 260 2.19 -20.67 -11.30
N ILE A 261 3.46 -20.24 -11.09
CA ILE A 261 4.36 -19.94 -12.19
C ILE A 261 4.79 -21.21 -12.88
N LYS A 262 4.51 -21.29 -14.20
CA LYS A 262 4.97 -22.34 -15.09
C LYS A 262 6.12 -21.82 -15.96
N ASP A 263 7.12 -22.67 -16.14
CA ASP A 263 8.25 -22.42 -17.06
C ASP A 263 7.99 -23.19 -18.36
N GLU A 264 7.68 -22.46 -19.43
CA GLU A 264 7.45 -23.02 -20.76
C GLU A 264 8.62 -22.61 -21.68
N GLY A 265 9.77 -23.23 -21.45
CA GLY A 265 10.99 -22.99 -22.22
C GLY A 265 11.55 -21.58 -22.00
N ASN A 266 11.37 -20.69 -22.97
CA ASN A 266 11.86 -19.30 -22.84
C ASN A 266 10.89 -18.34 -22.17
N LYS A 267 9.67 -18.79 -21.83
CA LYS A 267 8.64 -17.94 -21.21
C LYS A 267 8.26 -18.47 -19.83
N MET A 268 8.08 -17.57 -18.90
CA MET A 268 7.39 -17.86 -17.63
C MET A 268 5.96 -17.36 -17.72
N ILE A 269 5.00 -18.15 -17.23
CA ILE A 269 3.57 -17.83 -17.26
C ILE A 269 3.04 -17.81 -15.84
N ILE A 270 2.33 -16.74 -15.49
CA ILE A 270 1.63 -16.61 -14.22
C ILE A 270 0.32 -17.38 -14.31
N GLY A 271 -0.01 -18.14 -13.27
CA GLY A 271 -1.24 -18.91 -13.20
C GLY A 271 -2.51 -18.05 -13.27
N LYS A 272 -3.60 -18.67 -13.68
CA LYS A 272 -4.90 -17.98 -13.82
C LYS A 272 -5.40 -17.48 -12.46
N ALA A 273 -5.36 -18.31 -11.42
CA ALA A 273 -5.83 -17.92 -10.11
C ALA A 273 -5.11 -16.67 -9.58
N ALA A 274 -3.76 -16.61 -9.68
CA ALA A 274 -3.03 -15.42 -9.25
C ALA A 274 -3.44 -14.16 -10.02
N ARG A 275 -3.74 -14.25 -11.30
CA ARG A 275 -4.20 -13.12 -12.11
C ARG A 275 -5.63 -12.68 -11.79
N ASP A 276 -6.49 -13.64 -11.46
CA ASP A 276 -7.91 -13.39 -11.21
C ASP A 276 -8.17 -12.88 -9.78
N TYR A 277 -7.38 -13.34 -8.80
CA TYR A 277 -7.57 -13.00 -7.38
C TYR A 277 -6.66 -11.91 -6.83
N LEU A 278 -5.51 -11.64 -7.46
CA LEU A 278 -4.58 -10.61 -6.99
C LEU A 278 -4.71 -9.30 -7.79
N PRO A 279 -4.90 -8.15 -7.13
CA PRO A 279 -4.76 -6.86 -7.78
C PRO A 279 -3.39 -6.71 -8.43
N LYS A 280 -3.33 -6.05 -9.60
CA LYS A 280 -2.09 -5.94 -10.41
C LYS A 280 -0.89 -5.45 -9.59
N HIS A 281 -1.09 -4.43 -8.73
CA HIS A 281 0.00 -3.88 -7.93
C HIS A 281 0.56 -4.90 -6.91
N ILE A 282 -0.30 -5.75 -6.33
CA ILE A 282 0.10 -6.84 -5.43
C ILE A 282 0.81 -7.93 -6.23
N LEU A 283 0.18 -8.40 -7.31
CA LEU A 283 0.74 -9.44 -8.19
C LEU A 283 2.16 -9.08 -8.64
N TYR A 284 2.34 -7.89 -9.20
CA TYR A 284 3.65 -7.47 -9.68
C TYR A 284 4.66 -7.15 -8.56
N ALA A 285 4.19 -6.78 -7.36
CA ALA A 285 5.07 -6.68 -6.19
C ALA A 285 5.69 -8.05 -5.84
N LYS A 286 4.91 -9.15 -5.92
CA LYS A 286 5.43 -10.50 -5.66
C LYS A 286 6.43 -10.95 -6.72
N ILE A 287 6.16 -10.63 -7.98
CA ILE A 287 7.11 -10.91 -9.08
C ILE A 287 8.43 -10.16 -8.87
N ARG A 288 8.38 -8.88 -8.46
CA ARG A 288 9.60 -8.12 -8.10
C ARG A 288 10.37 -8.76 -6.94
N SER A 289 9.67 -9.16 -5.88
CA SER A 289 10.29 -9.83 -4.73
C SER A 289 11.02 -11.09 -5.15
N MET A 290 10.41 -11.90 -6.02
CA MET A 290 11.03 -13.10 -6.57
C MET A 290 12.24 -12.78 -7.45
N ALA A 291 12.16 -11.72 -8.27
CA ALA A 291 13.30 -11.28 -9.09
C ALA A 291 14.50 -10.91 -8.21
N ILE A 292 14.28 -10.19 -7.10
CA ILE A 292 15.34 -9.84 -6.14
C ILE A 292 15.94 -11.10 -5.49
N CYS A 293 15.12 -12.10 -5.17
CA CYS A 293 15.62 -13.36 -4.64
C CYS A 293 16.47 -14.12 -5.67
N PHE A 294 16.09 -14.13 -6.94
CA PHE A 294 16.92 -14.69 -8.01
C PHE A 294 18.25 -13.92 -8.15
N TYR A 295 18.20 -12.59 -8.09
CA TYR A 295 19.42 -11.78 -8.13
C TYR A 295 20.39 -12.13 -6.98
N ARG A 296 19.88 -12.31 -5.76
CA ARG A 296 20.69 -12.70 -4.59
C ARG A 296 21.32 -14.10 -4.70
N LEU A 297 20.79 -14.94 -5.58
CA LEU A 297 21.32 -16.27 -5.88
C LEU A 297 22.20 -16.28 -7.15
N ASP A 298 22.58 -15.10 -7.67
CA ASP A 298 23.32 -14.91 -8.90
C ASP A 298 22.64 -15.52 -10.15
N ASP A 299 21.32 -15.81 -10.04
CA ASP A 299 20.52 -16.27 -11.17
C ASP A 299 19.97 -15.07 -11.96
N TYR A 300 20.89 -14.35 -12.60
CA TYR A 300 20.60 -13.13 -13.35
C TYR A 300 19.64 -13.36 -14.52
N LYS A 301 19.67 -14.55 -15.12
CA LYS A 301 18.76 -14.92 -16.21
C LYS A 301 17.30 -14.94 -15.73
N ASN A 302 17.03 -15.60 -14.63
CA ASN A 302 15.68 -15.66 -14.09
C ASN A 302 15.27 -14.32 -13.45
N CYS A 303 16.19 -13.58 -12.84
CA CYS A 303 15.94 -12.21 -12.40
C CYS A 303 15.42 -11.34 -13.56
N ALA A 304 16.14 -11.29 -14.68
CA ALA A 304 15.71 -10.52 -15.86
C ALA A 304 14.36 -11.00 -16.42
N ARG A 305 14.14 -12.32 -16.51
CA ARG A 305 12.88 -12.92 -16.97
C ARG A 305 11.70 -12.49 -16.11
N MET A 306 11.86 -12.39 -14.78
CA MET A 306 10.81 -11.92 -13.88
C MET A 306 10.43 -10.47 -14.16
N PHE A 307 11.41 -9.58 -14.38
CA PHE A 307 11.10 -8.18 -14.70
C PHE A 307 10.39 -8.03 -16.05
N TRP A 308 10.69 -8.89 -17.03
CA TRP A 308 9.98 -8.90 -18.32
C TRP A 308 8.50 -9.34 -18.23
N LEU A 309 8.12 -10.06 -17.15
CA LEU A 309 6.70 -10.40 -16.90
C LEU A 309 5.86 -9.19 -16.45
N ILE A 310 6.52 -8.12 -15.99
CA ILE A 310 5.82 -6.95 -15.46
C ILE A 310 5.62 -5.96 -16.62
N PRO A 311 4.37 -5.53 -16.89
CA PRO A 311 4.10 -4.54 -17.93
C PRO A 311 4.88 -3.25 -17.75
N ALA A 312 5.17 -2.55 -18.83
CA ALA A 312 5.84 -1.25 -18.81
C ALA A 312 4.92 -0.15 -18.28
N ASP A 313 3.63 -0.28 -18.55
CA ASP A 313 2.59 0.65 -18.08
C ASP A 313 2.33 0.53 -16.57
N GLY A 314 1.82 1.61 -15.98
CA GLY A 314 1.33 1.61 -14.59
C GLY A 314 2.39 1.56 -13.49
N ASN A 315 3.66 1.81 -13.79
CA ASN A 315 4.77 1.88 -12.80
C ASN A 315 4.92 0.63 -11.90
N TYR A 316 4.46 -0.53 -12.37
CA TYR A 316 4.50 -1.77 -11.58
C TYR A 316 5.92 -2.33 -11.41
N ARG A 317 6.85 -1.98 -12.30
CA ARG A 317 8.25 -2.45 -12.23
C ARG A 317 9.01 -1.89 -11.03
N GLY A 318 8.57 -0.75 -10.49
CA GLY A 318 9.17 -0.09 -9.34
C GLY A 318 10.56 0.48 -9.69
N THR A 319 10.64 1.80 -9.78
CA THR A 319 11.79 2.50 -10.36
C THR A 319 13.15 2.17 -9.71
N ALA A 320 13.19 1.97 -8.38
CA ALA A 320 14.41 1.60 -7.68
C ALA A 320 14.91 0.18 -8.07
N ASN A 321 13.99 -0.73 -8.40
CA ASN A 321 14.34 -2.11 -8.73
C ASN A 321 15.01 -2.25 -10.11
N TYR A 322 15.01 -1.19 -10.91
CA TYR A 322 15.79 -1.15 -12.15
C TYR A 322 17.30 -1.40 -11.90
N ALA A 323 17.81 -1.10 -10.70
CA ALA A 323 19.19 -1.43 -10.36
C ALA A 323 19.46 -2.94 -10.51
N PHE A 324 18.62 -3.78 -9.90
CA PHE A 324 18.78 -5.25 -10.00
C PHE A 324 18.56 -5.76 -11.42
N TRP A 325 17.59 -5.19 -12.12
CA TRP A 325 17.25 -5.61 -13.48
C TRP A 325 18.38 -5.27 -14.46
N ILE A 326 18.83 -4.01 -14.48
CA ILE A 326 19.88 -3.56 -15.41
C ILE A 326 21.21 -4.25 -15.09
N ASP A 327 21.59 -4.41 -13.81
CA ASP A 327 22.79 -5.14 -13.45
C ASP A 327 22.70 -6.61 -13.88
N SER A 328 21.54 -7.27 -13.73
CA SER A 328 21.35 -8.62 -14.26
C SER A 328 21.58 -8.70 -15.77
N LEU A 329 21.02 -7.74 -16.53
CA LEU A 329 21.23 -7.67 -17.98
C LEU A 329 22.69 -7.38 -18.35
N GLN A 330 23.41 -6.57 -17.53
CA GLN A 330 24.85 -6.34 -17.69
C GLN A 330 25.66 -7.64 -17.50
N LYS A 331 25.37 -8.39 -16.43
CA LYS A 331 26.03 -9.70 -16.15
C LYS A 331 25.75 -10.72 -17.27
N LEU A 332 24.64 -10.59 -17.97
CA LEU A 332 24.27 -11.41 -19.14
C LEU A 332 24.82 -10.88 -20.47
N ASN A 333 25.49 -9.73 -20.48
CA ASN A 333 25.92 -9.00 -21.68
C ASN A 333 24.77 -8.66 -22.66
N ASP A 334 23.54 -8.52 -22.15
CA ASP A 334 22.33 -8.19 -22.96
C ASP A 334 22.16 -6.68 -23.12
N LYS A 335 22.94 -6.08 -24.01
CA LYS A 335 22.89 -4.63 -24.29
C LYS A 335 21.54 -4.20 -24.88
N ASP A 336 20.96 -5.00 -25.75
CA ASP A 336 19.67 -4.69 -26.38
C ASP A 336 18.54 -4.70 -25.34
N GLY A 337 18.57 -5.67 -24.43
CA GLY A 337 17.67 -5.73 -23.28
C GLY A 337 17.79 -4.50 -22.36
N ILE A 338 19.01 -4.03 -22.08
CA ILE A 338 19.23 -2.81 -21.29
C ILE A 338 18.60 -1.59 -21.99
N ILE A 339 18.89 -1.40 -23.27
CA ILE A 339 18.37 -0.27 -24.05
C ILE A 339 16.84 -0.30 -24.08
N LYS A 340 16.26 -1.46 -24.32
CA LYS A 340 14.80 -1.65 -24.30
C LYS A 340 14.21 -1.32 -22.94
N ALA A 341 14.75 -1.88 -21.85
CA ALA A 341 14.27 -1.62 -20.50
C ALA A 341 14.29 -0.14 -20.13
N LEU A 342 15.36 0.57 -20.51
CA LEU A 342 15.52 2.01 -20.23
C LEU A 342 14.63 2.91 -21.09
N LYS A 343 14.31 2.52 -22.33
CA LYS A 343 13.34 3.23 -23.18
C LYS A 343 11.91 3.11 -22.63
N GLU A 344 11.56 1.95 -22.11
CA GLU A 344 10.25 1.69 -21.50
C GLU A 344 10.11 2.30 -20.08
N ALA A 345 11.22 2.68 -19.43
CA ALA A 345 11.18 3.28 -18.11
C ALA A 345 10.59 4.69 -18.15
N ASP A 346 9.69 5.02 -17.22
CA ASP A 346 9.25 6.40 -16.99
C ASP A 346 9.83 6.93 -15.67
N PRO A 347 10.85 7.82 -15.74
CA PRO A 347 11.45 8.39 -14.53
C PRO A 347 10.48 9.24 -13.71
N LEU A 348 9.46 9.83 -14.35
CA LEU A 348 8.50 10.73 -13.71
C LEU A 348 7.43 9.94 -12.93
N SER A 349 7.23 8.67 -13.25
CA SER A 349 6.28 7.81 -12.56
C SER A 349 6.71 7.46 -11.12
N SER A 350 7.97 7.74 -10.75
CA SER A 350 8.49 7.47 -9.41
C SER A 350 8.09 8.57 -8.43
N THR A 351 7.37 8.18 -7.39
CA THR A 351 7.13 9.05 -6.21
C THR A 351 8.37 9.23 -5.35
N LEU A 352 9.35 8.32 -5.46
CA LEU A 352 10.61 8.37 -4.72
C LEU A 352 11.73 8.98 -5.58
N ALA A 353 12.35 10.06 -5.10
CA ALA A 353 13.47 10.71 -5.77
C ALA A 353 14.57 9.72 -6.17
N TYR A 354 14.81 8.72 -5.32
CA TYR A 354 15.79 7.67 -5.53
C TYR A 354 15.58 6.87 -6.82
N GLY A 355 14.39 6.36 -7.05
CA GLY A 355 14.12 5.58 -8.25
C GLY A 355 14.37 6.38 -9.53
N ARG A 356 14.12 7.70 -9.51
CA ARG A 356 14.43 8.61 -10.62
C ARG A 356 15.93 8.67 -10.88
N HIS A 357 16.74 8.77 -9.83
CA HIS A 357 18.20 8.82 -9.96
C HIS A 357 18.79 7.50 -10.45
N VAL A 358 18.25 6.36 -10.03
CA VAL A 358 18.66 5.04 -10.55
C VAL A 358 18.44 4.96 -12.06
N ILE A 359 17.24 5.26 -12.53
CA ILE A 359 16.93 5.21 -13.96
C ILE A 359 17.78 6.23 -14.74
N GLN A 360 17.91 7.46 -14.21
CA GLN A 360 18.67 8.51 -14.88
C GLN A 360 20.15 8.17 -14.99
N TYR A 361 20.76 7.53 -13.97
CA TYR A 361 22.13 7.04 -14.03
C TYR A 361 22.34 6.09 -15.21
N TYR A 362 21.49 5.06 -15.31
CA TYR A 362 21.63 4.09 -16.39
C TYR A 362 21.28 4.67 -17.76
N ARG A 363 20.32 5.61 -17.86
CA ARG A 363 20.09 6.36 -19.09
C ARG A 363 21.31 7.18 -19.51
N ASN A 364 21.97 7.84 -18.57
CA ASN A 364 23.19 8.60 -18.82
C ASN A 364 24.30 7.66 -19.37
N LYS A 365 24.44 6.48 -18.80
CA LYS A 365 25.44 5.48 -19.19
C LYS A 365 25.16 4.87 -20.57
N TYR A 366 23.90 4.53 -20.89
CA TYR A 366 23.59 3.72 -22.08
C TYR A 366 22.86 4.47 -23.20
N LEU A 367 22.20 5.57 -22.91
CA LEU A 367 21.39 6.30 -23.90
C LEU A 367 21.92 7.72 -24.20
N ASN A 368 22.47 8.40 -23.19
CA ASN A 368 22.83 9.81 -23.32
C ASN A 368 24.32 10.02 -23.61
N GLY A 369 25.14 8.94 -23.65
CA GLY A 369 26.56 9.02 -24.01
C GLY A 369 27.42 9.84 -23.04
N LYS A 370 27.06 9.88 -21.73
CA LYS A 370 27.85 10.58 -20.72
C LYS A 370 29.21 9.93 -20.52
N THR A 371 30.23 10.75 -20.26
CA THR A 371 31.60 10.30 -19.99
C THR A 371 31.68 9.53 -18.68
N ASP A 372 32.72 8.70 -18.54
CA ASP A 372 32.95 7.94 -17.29
C ASP A 372 33.12 8.91 -16.08
N ASP A 373 33.75 10.07 -16.29
CA ASP A 373 33.93 11.12 -15.28
C ASP A 373 32.58 11.73 -14.81
N GLU A 374 31.69 12.05 -15.76
CA GLU A 374 30.33 12.54 -15.45
C GLU A 374 29.49 11.49 -14.72
N LEU A 375 29.69 10.19 -15.01
CA LEU A 375 28.99 9.10 -14.33
C LEU A 375 29.51 8.90 -12.88
N GLU A 376 30.82 9.03 -12.65
CA GLU A 376 31.41 9.04 -11.30
C GLU A 376 30.82 10.16 -10.44
N ASP A 377 30.79 11.38 -10.98
CA ASP A 377 30.22 12.53 -10.29
C ASP A 377 28.74 12.35 -10.00
N TYR A 378 28.00 11.70 -10.94
CA TYR A 378 26.58 11.40 -10.72
C TYR A 378 26.37 10.40 -9.57
N LEU A 379 27.18 9.33 -9.50
CA LEU A 379 27.16 8.36 -8.41
C LEU A 379 27.40 9.00 -7.05
N ILE A 380 28.42 9.86 -6.95
CA ILE A 380 28.76 10.57 -5.69
C ILE A 380 27.63 11.53 -5.28
N ARG A 381 27.10 12.29 -6.23
CA ARG A 381 26.16 13.38 -5.93
C ARG A 381 24.75 12.89 -5.62
N TYR A 382 24.28 11.89 -6.31
CA TYR A 382 22.86 11.51 -6.30
C TYR A 382 22.58 10.11 -5.77
N LEU A 383 23.49 9.16 -5.90
CA LEU A 383 23.25 7.78 -5.47
C LEU A 383 23.92 7.43 -4.14
N LYS A 384 25.10 7.97 -3.86
CA LYS A 384 25.76 7.80 -2.55
C LYS A 384 24.86 8.24 -1.38
N PRO A 385 24.22 9.44 -1.37
CA PRO A 385 23.41 9.87 -0.22
C PRO A 385 22.27 8.92 0.14
N ILE A 386 21.90 8.04 -0.77
CA ILE A 386 20.74 7.14 -0.65
C ILE A 386 21.12 5.78 -0.06
N HIS A 387 22.40 5.48 0.03
CA HIS A 387 22.85 4.20 0.61
C HIS A 387 22.49 4.05 2.09
N THR A 388 22.37 5.16 2.82
CA THR A 388 21.88 5.19 4.20
C THR A 388 20.42 4.76 4.31
N ASP A 389 19.60 5.14 3.32
CA ASP A 389 18.16 4.87 3.32
C ASP A 389 17.81 3.53 2.67
N SER A 390 18.68 3.01 1.80
CA SER A 390 18.44 1.79 1.02
C SER A 390 19.73 0.99 0.78
N PRO A 391 20.28 0.37 1.81
CA PRO A 391 21.59 -0.29 1.74
C PRO A 391 21.65 -1.48 0.76
N ILE A 392 20.50 -2.04 0.37
CA ILE A 392 20.42 -3.18 -0.55
C ILE A 392 20.97 -2.90 -1.96
N TYR A 393 21.00 -1.62 -2.38
CA TYR A 393 21.51 -1.20 -3.68
C TYR A 393 22.99 -0.81 -3.64
N HIS A 394 23.55 -0.64 -2.44
CA HIS A 394 24.94 -0.20 -2.27
C HIS A 394 25.96 -1.10 -3.00
N PRO A 395 25.88 -2.43 -2.92
CA PRO A 395 26.85 -3.30 -3.62
C PRO A 395 26.87 -3.06 -5.13
N ILE A 396 25.71 -2.87 -5.76
CA ILE A 396 25.61 -2.64 -7.22
C ILE A 396 26.33 -1.35 -7.60
N PHE A 397 26.02 -0.24 -6.94
CA PHE A 397 26.62 1.05 -7.29
C PHE A 397 28.07 1.21 -6.84
N LEU A 398 28.49 0.48 -5.80
CA LEU A 398 29.90 0.37 -5.44
C LEU A 398 30.71 -0.36 -6.53
N GLU A 399 30.17 -1.43 -7.09
CA GLU A 399 30.78 -2.14 -8.22
C GLU A 399 30.87 -1.24 -9.46
N GLU A 400 29.79 -0.51 -9.79
CA GLU A 400 29.77 0.49 -10.86
C GLU A 400 30.85 1.56 -10.65
N MET A 401 30.97 2.11 -9.45
CA MET A 401 31.97 3.11 -9.12
C MET A 401 33.41 2.57 -9.29
N LYS A 402 33.68 1.36 -8.80
CA LYS A 402 34.97 0.69 -8.98
C LYS A 402 35.32 0.48 -10.46
N CYS A 403 34.33 0.04 -11.27
CA CYS A 403 34.54 -0.15 -12.70
C CYS A 403 34.90 1.15 -13.43
N LEU A 404 34.23 2.27 -13.08
CA LEU A 404 34.52 3.60 -13.67
C LEU A 404 35.91 4.08 -13.27
N VAL A 405 36.21 4.10 -11.96
CA VAL A 405 37.50 4.54 -11.42
C VAL A 405 38.69 3.74 -11.95
N ASN A 406 38.53 2.46 -12.21
CA ASN A 406 39.59 1.64 -12.84
C ASN A 406 39.92 2.10 -14.27
N LYS A 407 38.96 2.69 -14.99
CA LYS A 407 39.18 3.25 -16.33
C LYS A 407 39.77 4.67 -16.28
N THR A 408 39.20 5.52 -15.45
CA THR A 408 39.56 6.95 -15.35
C THR A 408 40.80 7.21 -14.49
N ARG A 409 41.13 6.27 -13.58
CA ARG A 409 42.22 6.41 -12.58
C ARG A 409 41.93 7.46 -11.49
N HIS A 410 40.66 7.88 -11.30
CA HIS A 410 40.27 8.87 -10.28
C HIS A 410 40.03 8.21 -8.91
N TYR A 411 41.04 7.62 -8.31
CA TYR A 411 40.93 6.87 -7.04
C TYR A 411 40.47 7.72 -5.85
N GLU A 412 40.70 9.02 -5.87
CA GLU A 412 40.15 9.97 -4.88
C GLU A 412 38.62 10.04 -4.89
N LYS A 413 37.99 9.84 -6.07
CA LYS A 413 36.53 9.78 -6.18
C LYS A 413 35.97 8.50 -5.55
N LEU A 414 36.68 7.37 -5.65
CA LEU A 414 36.28 6.15 -4.94
C LEU A 414 36.32 6.36 -3.43
N ASN A 415 37.37 6.99 -2.91
CA ASN A 415 37.46 7.33 -1.50
C ASN A 415 36.31 8.25 -1.05
N ARG A 416 35.95 9.25 -1.86
CA ARG A 416 34.79 10.13 -1.61
C ARG A 416 33.47 9.39 -1.64
N TYR A 417 33.36 8.34 -2.45
CA TYR A 417 32.14 7.51 -2.51
C TYR A 417 32.02 6.61 -1.28
N LEU A 418 33.12 6.08 -0.77
CA LEU A 418 33.16 5.17 0.38
C LEU A 418 32.98 5.90 1.72
N ASN A 419 33.50 7.12 1.86
CA ASN A 419 33.41 7.97 3.05
C ASN A 419 32.22 8.94 2.98
#